data_2ed484b7db5469d394fe34729104bef1
#
_entry.id   2ed484b7db5469d394fe34729104bef1
#
_cell.length_a   1.000
_cell.length_b   1.000
_cell.length_c   1.000
_cell.angle_alpha   90.00
_cell.angle_beta   90.00
_cell.angle_gamma   90.00
#
_symmetry.space_group_name_H-M   'P 1'
#
loop_
_entity.id
_entity.type
_entity.pdbx_description
1 polymer ?
#
loop_
_entity_poly.entity_id
_entity_poly.type
_entity_poly.pdbx_seq_one_letter_code
_entity_poly.pdbx_strand_id
1 'polypeptide(L)'
;MALVPEIRDCAWANRGFHQRAARWIAARGVRQFIDIGSGLPTIGNTHDVVRSVDASCRVVYVDNDPLVRAQSARLLNGTTGVKVILGDLRDPERLRADPELRAPVDFGEPTGLLMTARARSGPGPGSVRPPAARRPAHVSPGRPSCCRRDR
;
A
#
# COMPACT_ATOMS: atom_id res chain seq x y z
N MET A 1 -29.38 -8.34 1.34
CA MET A 1 -28.87 -8.49 -0.03
C MET A 1 -27.70 -9.46 0.02
N ALA A 2 -27.88 -10.71 -0.45
CA ALA A 2 -26.80 -11.70 -0.43
C ALA A 2 -25.72 -11.27 -1.45
N LEU A 3 -24.46 -11.16 -0.98
CA LEU A 3 -23.33 -10.99 -1.86
C LEU A 3 -23.24 -12.18 -2.82
N VAL A 4 -23.08 -11.88 -4.11
CA VAL A 4 -22.84 -12.91 -5.13
C VAL A 4 -21.62 -13.73 -4.68
N PRO A 5 -21.69 -15.07 -4.67
CA PRO A 5 -20.62 -15.93 -4.15
C PRO A 5 -19.23 -15.59 -4.70
N GLU A 6 -19.13 -15.26 -5.98
CA GLU A 6 -17.87 -14.91 -6.65
C GLU A 6 -17.23 -13.62 -6.07
N ILE A 7 -18.03 -12.65 -5.63
CA ILE A 7 -17.51 -11.42 -5.00
C ILE A 7 -16.88 -11.74 -3.66
N ARG A 8 -17.49 -12.64 -2.91
CA ARG A 8 -16.96 -13.07 -1.62
C ARG A 8 -15.63 -13.80 -1.78
N ASP A 9 -15.55 -14.71 -2.75
CA ASP A 9 -14.33 -15.49 -2.99
C ASP A 9 -13.19 -14.59 -3.49
N CYS A 10 -13.47 -13.62 -4.37
CA CYS A 10 -12.51 -12.60 -4.76
C CYS A 10 -12.03 -11.76 -3.58
N ALA A 11 -12.92 -11.38 -2.67
CA ALA A 11 -12.53 -10.60 -1.49
C ALA A 11 -11.60 -11.40 -0.56
N TRP A 12 -11.89 -12.69 -0.35
CA TRP A 12 -11.03 -13.57 0.44
C TRP A 12 -9.68 -13.82 -0.22
N ALA A 13 -9.65 -14.05 -1.53
CA ALA A 13 -8.41 -14.23 -2.28
C ALA A 13 -7.52 -12.98 -2.22
N ASN A 14 -8.14 -11.79 -2.41
CA ASN A 14 -7.45 -10.50 -2.29
C ASN A 14 -6.88 -10.29 -0.88
N ARG A 15 -7.67 -10.60 0.16
CA ARG A 15 -7.21 -10.52 1.54
C ARG A 15 -6.03 -11.45 1.81
N GLY A 16 -6.11 -12.70 1.35
CA GLY A 16 -5.02 -13.65 1.49
C GLY A 16 -3.75 -13.20 0.76
N PHE A 17 -3.88 -12.58 -0.41
CA PHE A 17 -2.77 -11.98 -1.13
C PHE A 17 -2.15 -10.82 -0.33
N HIS A 18 -2.98 -9.90 0.17
CA HIS A 18 -2.56 -8.77 0.99
C HIS A 18 -1.71 -9.20 2.20
N GLN A 19 -2.23 -10.18 2.95
CA GLN A 19 -1.53 -10.71 4.14
C GLN A 19 -0.19 -11.36 3.79
N ARG A 20 -0.13 -12.13 2.70
CA ARG A 20 1.14 -12.73 2.25
C ARG A 20 2.13 -11.67 1.80
N ALA A 21 1.69 -10.66 1.04
CA ALA A 21 2.53 -9.56 0.59
C ALA A 21 3.08 -8.75 1.77
N ALA A 22 2.23 -8.37 2.73
CA ALA A 22 2.62 -7.64 3.92
C ALA A 22 3.67 -8.42 4.73
N ARG A 23 3.43 -9.71 4.97
CA ARG A 23 4.38 -10.59 5.66
C ARG A 23 5.71 -10.72 4.93
N TRP A 24 5.67 -10.88 3.62
CA TRP A 24 6.85 -11.01 2.78
C TRP A 24 7.72 -9.74 2.81
N ILE A 25 7.09 -8.56 2.79
CA ILE A 25 7.78 -7.27 2.89
C ILE A 25 8.40 -7.11 4.28
N ALA A 26 7.66 -7.40 5.36
CA ALA A 26 8.14 -7.33 6.73
C ALA A 26 9.34 -8.26 6.98
N ALA A 27 9.30 -9.48 6.43
CA ALA A 27 10.39 -10.46 6.53
C ALA A 27 11.68 -9.99 5.83
N ARG A 28 11.62 -8.95 4.97
CA ARG A 28 12.78 -8.31 4.33
C ARG A 28 13.33 -7.10 5.08
N GLY A 29 12.88 -6.89 6.29
CA GLY A 29 13.40 -5.82 7.14
C GLY A 29 12.65 -4.49 7.03
N VAL A 30 11.57 -4.40 6.24
CA VAL A 30 10.73 -3.21 6.21
C VAL A 30 9.94 -3.12 7.51
N ARG A 31 9.98 -1.96 8.18
CA ARG A 31 9.38 -1.74 9.50
C ARG A 31 8.26 -0.72 9.52
N GLN A 32 8.00 -0.06 8.42
CA GLN A 32 6.91 0.90 8.29
C GLN A 32 6.07 0.63 7.07
N PHE A 33 4.75 0.75 7.23
CA PHE A 33 3.77 0.38 6.22
C PHE A 33 2.71 1.46 6.09
N ILE A 34 2.30 1.72 4.86
CA ILE A 34 1.15 2.55 4.53
C ILE A 34 0.15 1.66 3.79
N ASP A 35 -1.05 1.53 4.34
CA ASP A 35 -2.13 0.72 3.78
C ASP A 35 -3.25 1.65 3.30
N ILE A 36 -3.37 1.81 1.98
CA ILE A 36 -4.29 2.76 1.35
C ILE A 36 -5.56 2.04 0.86
N GLY A 37 -6.71 2.62 1.20
CA GLY A 37 -8.01 2.02 0.96
C GLY A 37 -8.26 0.85 1.92
N SER A 38 -7.80 1.00 3.15
CA SER A 38 -7.79 -0.09 4.14
C SER A 38 -9.19 -0.58 4.53
N GLY A 39 -10.20 0.27 4.40
CA GLY A 39 -11.53 -0.05 4.90
C GLY A 39 -11.57 -0.21 6.42
N LEU A 40 -12.63 -0.87 6.91
CA LEU A 40 -12.75 -1.15 8.34
C LEU A 40 -11.80 -2.28 8.77
N PRO A 41 -11.15 -2.14 9.95
CA PRO A 41 -10.35 -3.20 10.54
C PRO A 41 -11.22 -4.43 10.81
N THR A 42 -10.70 -5.59 10.41
CA THR A 42 -11.37 -6.88 10.58
C THR A 42 -10.35 -7.93 11.09
N ILE A 43 -10.54 -9.21 10.84
CA ILE A 43 -9.61 -10.25 11.27
C ILE A 43 -8.35 -10.26 10.37
N GLY A 44 -7.15 -10.28 10.98
CA GLY A 44 -5.87 -10.35 10.27
C GLY A 44 -5.54 -9.06 9.52
N ASN A 45 -5.62 -7.95 10.23
CA ASN A 45 -5.26 -6.64 9.71
C ASN A 45 -3.77 -6.56 9.38
N THR A 46 -3.37 -5.58 8.60
CA THR A 46 -1.98 -5.38 8.21
C THR A 46 -1.05 -5.34 9.41
N HIS A 47 -1.40 -4.61 10.47
CA HIS A 47 -0.56 -4.51 11.66
C HIS A 47 -0.41 -5.85 12.41
N ASP A 48 -1.47 -6.68 12.48
CA ASP A 48 -1.38 -8.01 13.07
C ASP A 48 -0.36 -8.88 12.31
N VAL A 49 -0.46 -8.84 10.97
CA VAL A 49 0.37 -9.64 10.07
C VAL A 49 1.84 -9.22 10.14
N VAL A 50 2.14 -7.93 10.01
CA VAL A 50 3.54 -7.45 9.97
C VAL A 50 4.19 -7.55 11.34
N ARG A 51 3.44 -7.34 12.42
CA ARG A 51 3.94 -7.44 13.80
C ARG A 51 4.11 -8.87 14.27
N SER A 52 3.47 -9.84 13.63
CA SER A 52 3.78 -11.25 13.84
C SER A 52 5.17 -11.63 13.31
N VAL A 53 5.75 -10.83 12.40
CA VAL A 53 7.11 -10.97 11.89
C VAL A 53 8.08 -10.17 12.74
N ASP A 54 7.75 -8.90 13.03
CA ASP A 54 8.54 -8.02 13.87
C ASP A 54 7.63 -7.03 14.62
N ALA A 55 7.64 -7.09 15.93
CA ALA A 55 6.80 -6.28 16.81
C ALA A 55 7.05 -4.76 16.68
N SER A 56 8.20 -4.35 16.16
CA SER A 56 8.56 -2.94 15.92
C SER A 56 7.88 -2.34 14.69
N CYS A 57 7.21 -3.13 13.87
CA CYS A 57 6.50 -2.65 12.69
C CYS A 57 5.42 -1.63 13.04
N ARG A 58 5.38 -0.54 12.27
CA ARG A 58 4.39 0.54 12.35
C ARG A 58 3.51 0.53 11.11
N VAL A 59 2.23 0.84 11.27
CA VAL A 59 1.27 0.83 10.16
C VAL A 59 0.42 2.10 10.19
N VAL A 60 0.35 2.80 9.07
CA VAL A 60 -0.57 3.89 8.85
C VAL A 60 -1.65 3.42 7.90
N TYR A 61 -2.88 3.40 8.37
CA TYR A 61 -4.06 3.15 7.57
C TYR A 61 -4.58 4.45 6.97
N VAL A 62 -4.84 4.43 5.68
CA VAL A 62 -5.35 5.58 4.93
C VAL A 62 -6.66 5.20 4.26
N ASP A 63 -7.70 5.97 4.48
CA ASP A 63 -8.96 5.82 3.76
C ASP A 63 -9.55 7.20 3.44
N ASN A 64 -10.28 7.31 2.34
CA ASN A 64 -10.91 8.56 1.93
C ASN A 64 -12.34 8.71 2.47
N ASP A 65 -12.86 7.69 3.14
CA ASP A 65 -14.17 7.74 3.78
C ASP A 65 -14.04 8.20 5.25
N PRO A 66 -14.60 9.37 5.62
CA PRO A 66 -14.57 9.87 7.00
C PRO A 66 -15.20 8.91 8.01
N LEU A 67 -16.19 8.13 7.60
CA LEU A 67 -16.86 7.17 8.47
C LEU A 67 -15.92 5.98 8.75
N VAL A 68 -15.25 5.47 7.74
CA VAL A 68 -14.22 4.42 7.88
C VAL A 68 -13.12 4.92 8.82
N ARG A 69 -12.61 6.14 8.60
CA ARG A 69 -11.59 6.74 9.46
C ARG A 69 -12.04 6.82 10.92
N ALA A 70 -13.25 7.31 11.18
CA ALA A 70 -13.77 7.48 12.54
C ALA A 70 -13.96 6.14 13.26
N GLN A 71 -14.51 5.13 12.57
CA GLN A 71 -14.73 3.80 13.15
C GLN A 71 -13.41 3.06 13.37
N SER A 72 -12.50 3.11 12.39
CA SER A 72 -11.17 2.49 12.50
C SER A 72 -10.35 3.11 13.64
N ALA A 73 -10.39 4.42 13.79
CA ALA A 73 -9.71 5.11 14.90
C ALA A 73 -10.24 4.65 16.27
N ARG A 74 -11.54 4.38 16.39
CA ARG A 74 -12.12 3.84 17.62
C ARG A 74 -11.68 2.40 17.89
N LEU A 75 -11.71 1.55 16.87
CA LEU A 75 -11.38 0.12 16.98
C LEU A 75 -9.89 -0.10 17.28
N LEU A 76 -9.02 0.77 16.76
CA LEU A 76 -7.58 0.68 16.92
C LEU A 76 -7.02 1.62 17.99
N ASN A 77 -7.91 2.25 18.77
CA ASN A 77 -7.50 3.14 19.87
C ASN A 77 -6.63 2.38 20.87
N GLY A 78 -5.48 2.98 21.23
CA GLY A 78 -4.52 2.36 22.14
C GLY A 78 -3.62 1.31 21.51
N THR A 79 -3.79 0.98 20.23
CA THR A 79 -2.87 0.06 19.53
C THR A 79 -1.58 0.80 19.18
N THR A 80 -0.51 0.50 19.92
CA THR A 80 0.80 1.12 19.70
C THR A 80 1.29 0.90 18.27
N GLY A 81 1.92 1.93 17.67
CA GLY A 81 2.49 1.84 16.32
C GLY A 81 1.47 1.75 15.18
N VAL A 82 0.20 2.01 15.47
CA VAL A 82 -0.87 2.07 14.47
C VAL A 82 -1.48 3.48 14.44
N LYS A 83 -1.65 4.02 13.25
CA LYS A 83 -2.30 5.31 13.00
C LYS A 83 -3.38 5.14 11.93
N VAL A 84 -4.47 5.87 12.05
CA VAL A 84 -5.53 5.94 11.02
C VAL A 84 -5.70 7.39 10.61
N ILE A 85 -5.57 7.66 9.32
CA ILE A 85 -5.69 9.01 8.77
C ILE A 85 -6.72 9.07 7.65
N LEU A 86 -7.29 10.25 7.44
CA LEU A 86 -8.13 10.54 6.28
C LEU A 86 -7.23 10.97 5.13
N GLY A 87 -7.30 10.28 3.99
CA GLY A 87 -6.49 10.64 2.85
C GLY A 87 -7.02 10.07 1.54
N ASP A 88 -6.76 10.77 0.45
CA ASP A 88 -7.22 10.36 -0.87
C ASP A 88 -6.02 10.08 -1.80
N LEU A 89 -5.95 8.86 -2.31
CA LEU A 89 -4.90 8.46 -3.26
C LEU A 89 -4.94 9.24 -4.58
N ARG A 90 -6.05 9.88 -4.91
CA ARG A 90 -6.18 10.74 -6.10
C ARG A 90 -5.41 12.06 -5.97
N ASP A 91 -5.05 12.42 -4.73
CA ASP A 91 -4.19 13.57 -4.41
C ASP A 91 -2.95 13.09 -3.62
N PRO A 92 -2.01 12.42 -4.26
CA PRO A 92 -0.86 11.81 -3.59
C PRO A 92 0.09 12.84 -3.00
N GLU A 93 0.18 14.03 -3.60
CA GLU A 93 1.05 15.10 -3.10
C GLU A 93 0.54 15.63 -1.76
N ARG A 94 -0.76 15.86 -1.65
CA ARG A 94 -1.41 16.26 -0.41
C ARG A 94 -1.26 15.19 0.65
N LEU A 95 -1.49 13.93 0.29
CA LEU A 95 -1.32 12.81 1.22
C LEU A 95 0.11 12.71 1.74
N ARG A 96 1.11 12.84 0.86
CA ARG A 96 2.52 12.82 1.23
C ARG A 96 2.94 13.99 2.11
N ALA A 97 2.30 15.16 1.94
CA ALA A 97 2.55 16.36 2.73
C ALA A 97 1.85 16.34 4.09
N ASP A 98 0.90 15.40 4.30
CA ASP A 98 0.09 15.34 5.51
C ASP A 98 0.96 15.13 6.76
N PRO A 99 0.90 16.02 7.77
CA PRO A 99 1.65 15.87 9.01
C PRO A 99 1.28 14.59 9.79
N GLU A 100 0.03 14.14 9.71
CA GLU A 100 -0.42 12.90 10.36
C GLU A 100 0.21 11.65 9.74
N LEU A 101 0.54 11.70 8.43
CA LEU A 101 1.29 10.64 7.77
C LEU A 101 2.79 10.74 8.07
N ARG A 102 3.34 11.95 8.01
CA ARG A 102 4.78 12.18 8.18
C ARG A 102 5.30 11.94 9.60
N ALA A 103 4.44 12.09 10.59
CA ALA A 103 4.85 11.87 11.98
C ALA A 103 5.25 10.41 12.28
N PRO A 104 4.48 9.38 11.83
CA PRO A 104 4.83 7.96 12.04
C PRO A 104 5.70 7.36 10.93
N VAL A 105 5.84 8.00 9.75
CA VAL A 105 6.55 7.47 8.57
C VAL A 105 7.77 8.32 8.25
N ASP A 106 8.93 7.69 8.26
CA ASP A 106 10.16 8.31 7.75
C ASP A 106 10.33 7.95 6.27
N PHE A 107 10.14 8.92 5.39
CA PHE A 107 10.29 8.73 3.94
C PHE A 107 11.75 8.53 3.48
N GLY A 108 12.73 8.65 4.36
CA GLY A 108 14.12 8.26 4.13
C GLY A 108 14.36 6.76 4.28
N GLU A 109 13.44 6.05 4.93
CA GLU A 109 13.55 4.63 5.19
C GLU A 109 12.64 3.80 4.25
N PRO A 110 12.97 2.53 4.01
CA PRO A 110 12.13 1.64 3.22
C PRO A 110 10.71 1.55 3.78
N THR A 111 9.71 1.79 2.94
CA THR A 111 8.30 1.79 3.31
C THR A 111 7.53 0.77 2.47
N GLY A 112 6.77 -0.10 3.14
CA GLY A 112 5.83 -1.01 2.51
C GLY A 112 4.55 -0.28 2.13
N LEU A 113 4.30 -0.07 0.84
CA LEU A 113 3.06 0.53 0.35
C LEU A 113 2.10 -0.56 -0.10
N LEU A 114 0.94 -0.64 0.54
CA LEU A 114 -0.11 -1.61 0.26
C LEU A 114 -1.34 -0.88 -0.30
N MET A 115 -1.82 -1.33 -1.45
CA MET A 115 -2.99 -0.78 -2.16
C MET A 115 -3.80 -1.91 -2.79
N THR A 116 -4.18 -2.87 -1.99
CA THR A 116 -4.84 -4.10 -2.47
C THR A 116 -6.35 -4.03 -2.45
N ALA A 117 -6.93 -3.23 -1.57
CA ALA A 117 -8.36 -2.99 -1.53
C ALA A 117 -8.72 -1.85 -2.48
N ARG A 118 -9.27 -2.16 -3.64
CA ARG A 118 -9.95 -1.14 -4.43
C ARG A 118 -11.27 -0.80 -3.75
N ALA A 119 -11.31 0.34 -3.06
CA ALA A 119 -12.58 0.98 -2.81
C ALA A 119 -13.26 1.19 -4.17
N ARG A 120 -14.37 0.53 -4.42
CA ARG A 120 -15.25 0.88 -5.54
C ARG A 120 -15.85 2.24 -5.20
N SER A 121 -15.15 3.31 -5.54
CA SER A 121 -15.80 4.57 -5.79
C SER A 121 -16.81 4.30 -6.91
N GLY A 122 -18.08 4.56 -6.65
CA GLY A 122 -19.14 4.50 -7.66
C GLY A 122 -18.75 5.28 -8.92
N PRO A 123 -19.49 5.13 -10.01
CA PRO A 123 -19.13 5.73 -11.28
C PRO A 123 -19.11 7.26 -11.15
N GLY A 124 -17.92 7.80 -10.86
CA GLY A 124 -17.63 9.21 -11.05
C GLY A 124 -17.28 9.41 -12.53
N PRO A 125 -17.76 10.49 -13.19
CA PRO A 125 -17.37 10.80 -14.54
C PRO A 125 -15.89 11.22 -14.55
N GLY A 126 -15.05 10.35 -15.08
CA GLY A 126 -13.62 10.64 -15.26
C GLY A 126 -12.76 9.42 -14.97
N SER A 127 -12.58 8.56 -15.97
CA SER A 127 -11.55 7.54 -15.93
C SER A 127 -10.20 8.22 -15.74
N VAL A 128 -9.58 8.04 -14.57
CA VAL A 128 -8.18 8.42 -14.36
C VAL A 128 -7.35 7.54 -15.29
N ARG A 129 -6.84 8.13 -16.38
CA ARG A 129 -5.78 7.51 -17.18
C ARG A 129 -4.60 7.30 -16.23
N PRO A 130 -4.05 6.09 -16.14
CA PRO A 130 -2.81 5.91 -15.40
C PRO A 130 -1.76 6.86 -16.00
N PRO A 131 -0.91 7.50 -15.18
CA PRO A 131 0.21 8.26 -15.70
C PRO A 131 1.00 7.33 -16.62
N ALA A 132 1.32 7.83 -17.82
CA ALA A 132 2.08 7.08 -18.80
C ALA A 132 3.36 6.57 -18.13
N ALA A 133 3.49 5.25 -18.02
CA ALA A 133 4.70 4.64 -17.51
C ALA A 133 5.87 5.20 -18.34
N ARG A 134 6.78 5.95 -17.71
CA ARG A 134 8.04 6.33 -18.34
C ARG A 134 8.72 5.03 -18.72
N ARG A 135 8.79 4.77 -20.02
CA ARG A 135 9.58 3.64 -20.55
C ARG A 135 11.00 3.85 -20.04
N PRO A 136 11.65 2.84 -19.45
CA PRO A 136 13.06 2.94 -19.15
C PRO A 136 13.80 3.26 -20.45
N ALA A 137 14.76 4.18 -20.38
CA ALA A 137 15.60 4.54 -21.51
C ALA A 137 16.22 3.26 -22.06
N HIS A 138 16.07 3.05 -23.37
CA HIS A 138 16.59 1.90 -24.08
C HIS A 138 18.13 1.99 -23.99
N VAL A 139 18.73 1.18 -23.14
CA VAL A 139 20.18 0.98 -23.12
C VAL A 139 20.49 0.12 -24.34
N SER A 140 21.03 0.75 -25.38
CA SER A 140 21.53 0.04 -26.55
C SER A 140 22.70 -0.86 -26.13
N PRO A 141 22.70 -2.16 -26.48
CA PRO A 141 23.84 -3.01 -26.23
C PRO A 141 25.04 -2.50 -27.03
N GLY A 142 26.13 -2.15 -26.34
CA GLY A 142 27.38 -1.74 -26.93
C GLY A 142 27.88 -2.82 -27.87
N ARG A 143 28.25 -2.41 -29.08
CA ARG A 143 28.90 -3.30 -30.06
C ARG A 143 30.24 -3.78 -29.48
N PRO A 144 30.58 -5.09 -29.57
CA PRO A 144 31.91 -5.54 -29.20
C PRO A 144 32.92 -4.99 -30.23
N SER A 145 33.95 -4.30 -29.72
CA SER A 145 35.08 -3.85 -30.52
C SER A 145 35.85 -5.07 -30.99
N CYS A 146 35.83 -5.27 -32.29
CA CYS A 146 36.64 -6.29 -32.98
C CYS A 146 38.11 -5.96 -32.80
N CYS A 147 38.85 -6.82 -32.12
CA CYS A 147 40.33 -6.82 -32.09
C CYS A 147 40.89 -6.95 -33.50
N ARG A 148 41.51 -5.88 -34.04
CA ARG A 148 42.44 -5.99 -35.16
C ARG A 148 43.70 -6.65 -34.65
N ARG A 149 44.01 -7.81 -35.21
CA ARG A 149 45.37 -8.38 -35.16
C ARG A 149 46.14 -7.70 -36.28
N ASP A 150 47.14 -6.92 -35.93
CA ASP A 150 48.18 -6.50 -36.84
C ASP A 150 49.30 -7.55 -36.83
N ARG A 151 49.72 -7.90 -38.04
CA ARG A 151 50.91 -8.70 -38.31
C ARG A 151 52.14 -7.81 -38.31
#